data_c9a8d49f37581b69e1b98f8c23cbcb72
#
_entry.id   c9a8d49f37581b69e1b98f8c23cbcb72
#
_cell.length_a   1.000
_cell.length_b   1.000
_cell.length_c   1.000
_cell.angle_alpha   90.00
_cell.angle_beta   90.00
_cell.angle_gamma   90.00
#
_symmetry.space_group_name_H-M   'P 1'
#
loop_
_entity.id
_entity.type
_entity.pdbx_description
1 polymer ?
#
loop_
_entity_poly.entity_id
_entity_poly.type
_entity_poly.pdbx_seq_one_letter_code
_entity_poly.pdbx_strand_id
1 'polypeptide(L)' 'MKELLRSNDPTVIAFAKALLQGEDIGVFELDVHMSALEGSIGIMPRRLMVIERDLFMARAVLRDNDIEIAG' A
#
# COMPACT_ATOMS: atom_id res chain seq x y z
N MET A 1 8.86 -10.28 -1.68
CA MET A 1 8.15 -9.00 -1.69
C MET A 1 8.00 -8.46 -0.28
N LYS A 2 8.05 -7.17 -0.14
CA LYS A 2 7.95 -6.52 1.15
C LYS A 2 6.72 -5.64 1.22
N GLU A 3 6.09 -5.59 2.39
CA GLU A 3 4.97 -4.70 2.60
C GLU A 3 5.48 -3.27 2.72
N LEU A 4 4.90 -2.38 1.93
CA LEU A 4 5.29 -0.99 1.92
C LEU A 4 4.32 -0.14 2.74
N LEU A 5 3.04 -0.36 2.53
CA LEU A 5 2.00 0.48 3.10
C LEU A 5 0.76 -0.36 3.36
N ARG A 6 0.13 -0.11 4.49
CA ARG A 6 -1.14 -0.74 4.81
C ARG A 6 -2.11 0.36 5.19
N SER A 7 -3.27 0.36 4.57
CA SER A 7 -4.29 1.35 4.87
C SER A 7 -5.67 0.80 4.55
N ASN A 8 -6.65 1.21 5.33
CA ASN A 8 -8.04 0.92 5.02
C ASN A 8 -8.72 2.09 4.30
N ASP A 9 -7.97 3.12 3.94
CA ASP A 9 -8.47 4.24 3.18
C ASP A 9 -8.15 4.02 1.70
N PRO A 10 -9.16 3.73 0.87
CA PRO A 10 -8.90 3.45 -0.55
C PRO A 10 -8.29 4.64 -1.29
N THR A 11 -8.53 5.85 -0.82
CA THR A 11 -7.95 7.03 -1.46
C THR A 11 -6.43 7.06 -1.27
N VAL A 12 -5.98 6.75 -0.06
CA VAL A 12 -4.54 6.69 0.23
C VAL A 12 -3.87 5.61 -0.61
N ILE A 13 -4.50 4.45 -0.68
CA ILE A 13 -3.96 3.33 -1.46
C ILE A 13 -3.87 3.69 -2.95
N ALA A 14 -4.91 4.29 -3.50
CA ALA A 14 -4.93 4.68 -4.90
C ALA A 14 -3.88 5.74 -5.21
N PHE A 15 -3.74 6.71 -4.33
CA PHE A 15 -2.77 7.78 -4.49
C PHE A 15 -1.33 7.24 -4.43
N ALA A 16 -1.05 6.43 -3.42
CA ALA A 16 0.27 5.83 -3.27
C ALA A 16 0.63 4.97 -4.48
N LYS A 17 -0.33 4.18 -4.94
CA LYS A 17 -0.12 3.32 -6.10
C LYS A 17 0.21 4.14 -7.34
N ALA A 18 -0.53 5.22 -7.56
CA ALA A 18 -0.30 6.09 -8.70
C ALA A 18 1.09 6.74 -8.66
N LEU A 19 1.51 7.19 -7.48
CA LEU A 19 2.84 7.78 -7.32
C LEU A 19 3.95 6.79 -7.65
N LEU A 20 3.81 5.56 -7.16
CA LEU A 20 4.82 4.54 -7.39
C LEU A 20 4.87 4.14 -8.86
N GLN A 21 3.73 3.99 -9.49
CA GLN A 21 3.67 3.67 -10.90
C GLN A 21 4.27 4.78 -11.76
N GLY A 22 4.11 6.01 -11.34
CA GLY A 22 4.72 7.15 -12.02
C GLY A 22 6.23 7.15 -11.95
N GLU A 23 6.79 6.46 -10.95
CA GLU A 23 8.25 6.33 -10.78
C GLU A 23 8.76 4.99 -11.30
N ASP A 24 7.97 4.29 -12.07
CA ASP A 24 8.34 2.98 -12.63
C ASP A 24 8.60 1.92 -11.57
N ILE A 25 8.00 2.07 -10.41
CA ILE A 25 8.13 1.08 -9.35
C ILE A 25 6.95 0.12 -9.43
N GLY A 26 7.25 -1.16 -9.57
CA GLY A 26 6.22 -2.19 -9.57
C GLY A 26 5.58 -2.30 -8.20
N VAL A 27 4.28 -2.13 -8.13
CA VAL A 27 3.54 -2.19 -6.89
C VAL A 27 2.41 -3.20 -7.03
N PHE A 28 2.20 -3.99 -5.98
CA PHE A 28 1.16 -5.01 -5.96
C PHE A 28 0.23 -4.74 -4.79
N GLU A 29 -1.05 -4.74 -5.07
CA GLU A 29 -2.06 -4.49 -4.06
C GLU A 29 -2.63 -5.82 -3.60
N LEU A 30 -2.57 -6.07 -2.30
CA LEU A 30 -3.12 -7.28 -1.70
C LEU A 30 -4.21 -6.89 -0.72
N ASP A 31 -5.34 -7.55 -0.86
CA ASP A 31 -6.42 -7.40 0.11
C ASP A 31 -6.15 -8.33 1.27
N VAL A 32 -6.35 -7.83 2.46
CA VAL A 32 -6.35 -8.71 3.62
C VAL A 32 -7.70 -9.39 3.63
N HIS A 33 -7.72 -10.68 3.33
CA HIS A 33 -8.93 -11.46 3.39
C HIS A 33 -9.37 -11.63 4.82
N MET A 34 -10.10 -10.67 5.29
CA MET A 34 -10.87 -10.89 6.49
C MET A 34 -12.05 -11.73 6.07
N SER A 35 -12.17 -12.85 6.68
CA SER A 35 -13.29 -13.72 6.44
C SER A 35 -14.58 -12.92 6.62
N ALA A 36 -15.43 -12.97 5.62
CA ALA A 36 -16.72 -12.31 5.66
C ALA A 36 -17.59 -12.83 6.81
N LEU A 37 -17.17 -13.89 7.41
CA LEU A 37 -17.90 -14.53 8.50
C LEU A 37 -17.90 -13.71 9.78
N GLU A 38 -17.06 -12.73 9.89
CA GLU A 38 -16.99 -11.97 11.13
C GLU A 38 -17.86 -10.73 11.11
N GLY A 39 -18.61 -10.54 10.09
CA GLY A 39 -19.51 -9.42 10.02
C GLY A 39 -18.85 -8.06 10.08
N SER A 40 -17.56 -8.02 9.98
CA SER A 40 -16.88 -6.75 9.88
C SER A 40 -17.05 -6.27 8.46
N ILE A 41 -18.16 -5.68 8.26
CA ILE A 41 -18.52 -5.15 6.98
C ILE A 41 -17.75 -3.86 6.81
N GLY A 42 -16.95 -3.79 5.79
CA GLY A 42 -16.72 -2.52 5.24
C GLY A 42 -15.32 -1.96 5.34
N ILE A 43 -14.49 -2.32 6.29
CA ILE A 43 -13.17 -1.73 6.30
C ILE A 43 -12.13 -2.82 6.25
N MET A 44 -11.79 -3.22 5.02
CA MET A 44 -10.74 -4.20 4.82
C MET A 44 -9.46 -3.46 4.51
N PRO A 45 -8.44 -3.61 5.35
CA PRO A 45 -7.17 -2.98 5.04
C PRO A 45 -6.56 -3.60 3.79
N ARG A 46 -5.99 -2.74 2.98
CA ARG A 46 -5.27 -3.16 1.78
C ARG A 46 -3.80 -2.92 1.99
N ARG A 47 -2.99 -3.78 1.41
CA ARG A 47 -1.55 -3.67 1.53
C ARG A 47 -0.96 -3.43 0.16
N LEU A 48 0.00 -2.51 0.11
CA LEU A 48 0.81 -2.34 -1.08
C LEU A 48 2.14 -3.03 -0.85
N MET A 49 2.51 -3.86 -1.79
CA MET A 49 3.74 -4.65 -1.72
C MET A 49 4.65 -4.24 -2.86
N VAL A 50 5.94 -4.22 -2.58
CA VAL A 50 6.94 -3.94 -3.61
C VAL A 50 8.04 -4.98 -3.51
N ILE A 51 8.83 -5.11 -4.57
CA ILE A 51 10.02 -5.97 -4.51
C ILE A 51 11.00 -5.36 -3.51
N GLU A 52 11.71 -6.21 -2.81
CA GLU A 52 12.66 -5.76 -1.80
C GLU A 52 13.64 -4.74 -2.35
N ARG A 53 14.09 -4.92 -3.57
CA ARG A 53 15.01 -4.02 -4.24
C ARG A 53 14.49 -2.59 -4.32
N ASP A 54 13.18 -2.43 -4.49
CA ASP A 54 12.56 -1.13 -4.68
C ASP A 54 12.04 -0.52 -3.39
N LEU A 55 12.17 -1.22 -2.28
CA LEU A 55 11.56 -0.80 -1.03
C LEU A 55 12.05 0.57 -0.55
N PHE A 56 13.35 0.79 -0.63
CA PHE A 56 13.92 2.06 -0.19
C PHE A 56 13.41 3.22 -1.02
N MET A 57 13.43 3.06 -2.33
CA MET A 57 12.96 4.10 -3.25
C MET A 57 11.46 4.34 -3.09
N ALA A 58 10.71 3.27 -2.94
CA ALA A 58 9.26 3.38 -2.75
C ALA A 58 8.92 4.16 -1.48
N ARG A 59 9.63 3.88 -0.41
CA ARG A 59 9.43 4.63 0.83
C ARG A 59 9.73 6.11 0.67
N ALA A 60 10.80 6.42 -0.07
CA ALA A 60 11.19 7.80 -0.31
C ALA A 60 10.10 8.54 -1.10
N VAL A 61 9.56 7.90 -2.11
CA VAL A 61 8.50 8.50 -2.93
C VAL A 61 7.28 8.84 -2.08
N LEU A 62 6.86 7.90 -1.23
CA LEU A 62 5.69 8.14 -0.39
C LEU A 62 5.96 9.22 0.65
N ARG A 63 7.14 9.20 1.24
CA ARG A 63 7.50 10.19 2.25
C ARG A 63 7.55 11.59 1.66
N ASP A 64 8.07 11.73 0.45
CA ASP A 64 8.13 13.01 -0.24
C ASP A 64 6.75 13.58 -0.54
N ASN A 65 5.74 12.74 -0.53
CA ASN A 65 4.36 13.14 -0.79
C ASN A 65 3.49 13.10 0.47
N ASP A 66 4.13 13.13 1.62
CA ASP A 66 3.45 13.19 2.93
C ASP A 66 2.55 12.00 3.22
N ILE A 67 2.87 10.85 2.66
CA ILE A 67 2.14 9.64 2.97
C ILE A 67 2.86 8.92 4.10
N GLU A 68 2.17 8.71 5.20
CA GLU A 68 2.73 7.99 6.32
C GLU A 68 2.90 6.51 5.99
N ILE A 69 4.09 6.03 6.26
CA ILE A 69 4.39 4.62 6.10
C ILE A 69 4.46 4.00 7.49
N ALA A 70 3.62 3.00 7.72
CA ALA A 70 3.60 2.31 8.98
C ALA A 70 4.86 1.47 9.13
N GLY A 71 5.52 1.65 10.20
CA GLY A 71 6.72 0.89 10.51
C GLY A 71 7.99 1.52 10.03
#